data_5e8da1c22d83a913b0fe637c22b5ee2f
#
_entry.id   5e8da1c22d83a913b0fe637c22b5ee2f
#
_cell.length_a   1.000
_cell.length_b   1.000
_cell.length_c   1.000
_cell.angle_alpha   90.00
_cell.angle_beta   90.00
_cell.angle_gamma   90.00
#
_symmetry.space_group_name_H-M   'P 1'
#
loop_
_entity.id
_entity.type
_entity.pdbx_description
1 polymer ?
#
loop_
_entity_poly.entity_id
_entity_poly.type
_entity_poly.pdbx_seq_one_letter_code
_entity_poly.pdbx_strand_id
1 'polypeptide(L)'
;MSDGKTAVLTRKSPLEKFASFCGSAAAWLAALVLFGLAAASLIARMDLLDVSTLAEGKALRLGISLPELLLFVVLTALLAGLCRLLRGLDDQKKTNRLIAGAAVLEFALALWWVFSQQIYPANDQETVWKMAEALASGDFSRYTVDSYDWMYYQTYPFQGPTALFMELFIRLFGNGALRAWSLFGALSAGACLAALCCIAKELGVKPRTQVLCAVLCLLFVPIPMYAPFVYGTLPAPAMVLWGGYGVLRFVKGSKPSWLVLPLVLFPMAAVVYQSSLIFVIAACIAVLFSGYKGGWRGMVRVVVAAVLLLAVPLGVRSGLQSWFFARVPIPYSTGTPSTAHILMGIHSGTYYGPGGFDGSNWDLFWDSNADTVAANAAAVKGIGEYWNTYLHNPKEVKFFLQKTAWQWLDPWFEALTMNGPSITVAGDAGWLATALGGGVLFAPVQAVLRALLTFVYLFAGCGTLALRRKTGGAVWAQLLGIAFFGGFLFQLVWETKSRYCFPFFVFLLPLAAVGFITALRWAGDKSAK
;
A
#
# COMPACT_ATOMS: atom_id res chain seq x y z
N MET A 1 -15.41 54.50 15.61
CA MET A 1 -15.75 54.00 14.25
C MET A 1 -15.37 52.54 14.20
N SER A 2 -16.34 51.65 14.34
CA SER A 2 -16.14 50.21 14.35
C SER A 2 -16.34 49.67 12.94
N ASP A 3 -15.28 49.22 12.30
CA ASP A 3 -15.35 48.54 11.03
C ASP A 3 -15.91 47.12 11.24
N GLY A 4 -17.24 47.01 11.10
CA GLY A 4 -17.92 45.76 10.99
C GLY A 4 -17.59 45.06 9.66
N LYS A 5 -16.59 44.18 9.64
CA LYS A 5 -16.41 43.23 8.55
C LYS A 5 -17.52 42.19 8.61
N THR A 6 -18.63 42.48 7.95
CA THR A 6 -19.68 41.52 7.61
C THR A 6 -19.04 40.41 6.76
N ALA A 7 -18.86 39.23 7.35
CA ALA A 7 -18.49 38.03 6.63
C ALA A 7 -19.61 37.71 5.64
N VAL A 8 -19.44 38.07 4.38
CA VAL A 8 -20.32 37.67 3.31
C VAL A 8 -20.23 36.14 3.20
N LEU A 9 -21.24 35.46 3.71
CA LEU A 9 -21.45 34.02 3.50
C LEU A 9 -21.67 33.78 2.01
N THR A 10 -20.59 33.63 1.24
CA THR A 10 -20.66 33.26 -0.16
C THR A 10 -21.33 31.88 -0.26
N ARG A 11 -22.55 31.83 -0.80
CA ARG A 11 -23.27 30.58 -1.07
C ARG A 11 -22.39 29.69 -1.96
N LYS A 12 -22.06 28.49 -1.48
CA LYS A 12 -21.33 27.48 -2.28
C LYS A 12 -22.09 27.22 -3.58
N SER A 13 -21.37 27.17 -4.71
CA SER A 13 -21.93 26.80 -6.00
C SER A 13 -22.47 25.35 -5.97
N PRO A 14 -23.35 24.95 -6.87
CA PRO A 14 -23.82 23.55 -6.98
C PRO A 14 -22.66 22.55 -7.10
N LEU A 15 -21.62 22.86 -7.89
CA LEU A 15 -20.42 22.03 -8.05
C LEU A 15 -19.62 21.92 -6.74
N GLU A 16 -19.51 23.00 -5.96
CA GLU A 16 -18.87 22.96 -4.66
C GLU A 16 -19.62 22.09 -3.66
N LYS A 17 -20.95 22.14 -3.68
CA LYS A 17 -21.80 21.28 -2.84
C LYS A 17 -21.62 19.82 -3.22
N PHE A 18 -21.63 19.52 -4.52
CA PHE A 18 -21.42 18.16 -5.02
C PHE A 18 -20.02 17.63 -4.68
N ALA A 19 -18.96 18.39 -4.93
CA ALA A 19 -17.60 18.01 -4.53
C ALA A 19 -17.47 17.75 -3.01
N SER A 20 -18.07 18.63 -2.19
CA SER A 20 -18.10 18.46 -0.73
C SER A 20 -18.90 17.22 -0.29
N PHE A 21 -19.98 16.91 -0.99
CA PHE A 21 -20.75 15.67 -0.78
C PHE A 21 -19.89 14.43 -1.10
N CYS A 22 -19.26 14.38 -2.27
CA CYS A 22 -18.38 13.26 -2.67
C CYS A 22 -17.23 13.05 -1.69
N GLY A 23 -16.54 14.10 -1.28
CA GLY A 23 -15.48 13.99 -0.28
C GLY A 23 -15.98 13.58 1.11
N SER A 24 -17.21 13.98 1.47
CA SER A 24 -17.85 13.54 2.71
C SER A 24 -18.25 12.06 2.64
N ALA A 25 -18.80 11.61 1.52
CA ALA A 25 -19.14 10.21 1.30
C ALA A 25 -17.90 9.32 1.35
N ALA A 26 -16.82 9.72 0.66
CA ALA A 26 -15.54 9.01 0.70
C ALA A 26 -14.99 8.88 2.12
N ALA A 27 -15.08 9.96 2.92
CA ALA A 27 -14.64 9.93 4.32
C ALA A 27 -15.47 8.97 5.18
N TRP A 28 -16.79 8.94 4.99
CA TRP A 28 -17.66 8.03 5.73
C TRP A 28 -17.46 6.57 5.33
N LEU A 29 -17.34 6.28 4.03
CA LEU A 29 -17.10 4.93 3.54
C LEU A 29 -15.75 4.38 4.04
N ALA A 30 -14.69 5.17 3.93
CA ALA A 30 -13.39 4.78 4.48
C ALA A 30 -13.44 4.58 6.00
N ALA A 31 -14.10 5.48 6.75
CA ALA A 31 -14.23 5.37 8.20
C ALA A 31 -15.04 4.13 8.61
N LEU A 32 -16.11 3.79 7.90
CA LEU A 32 -16.93 2.60 8.17
C LEU A 32 -16.09 1.32 8.06
N VAL A 33 -15.33 1.19 6.97
CA VAL A 33 -14.42 0.04 6.78
C VAL A 33 -13.36 0.01 7.88
N LEU A 34 -12.74 1.15 8.21
CA LEU A 34 -11.70 1.24 9.22
C LEU A 34 -12.21 0.87 10.62
N PHE A 35 -13.40 1.31 11.00
CA PHE A 35 -14.01 0.90 12.27
C PHE A 35 -14.40 -0.58 12.28
N GLY A 36 -14.85 -1.12 11.13
CA GLY A 36 -15.08 -2.54 10.97
C GLY A 36 -13.79 -3.36 11.15
N LEU A 37 -12.68 -2.94 10.53
CA LEU A 37 -11.37 -3.59 10.69
C LEU A 37 -10.84 -3.44 12.13
N ALA A 38 -11.02 -2.29 12.78
CA ALA A 38 -10.67 -2.10 14.19
C ALA A 38 -11.45 -3.05 15.10
N ALA A 39 -12.76 -3.18 14.90
CA ALA A 39 -13.58 -4.13 15.66
C ALA A 39 -13.16 -5.59 15.38
N ALA A 40 -12.92 -5.93 14.11
CA ALA A 40 -12.45 -7.26 13.73
C ALA A 40 -11.09 -7.60 14.38
N SER A 41 -10.15 -6.64 14.44
CA SER A 41 -8.82 -6.85 15.05
C SER A 41 -8.86 -7.05 16.57
N LEU A 42 -9.95 -6.68 17.25
CA LEU A 42 -10.14 -6.95 18.68
C LEU A 42 -10.66 -8.37 18.96
N ILE A 43 -11.41 -8.96 18.02
CA ILE A 43 -12.08 -10.24 18.19
C ILE A 43 -11.51 -11.37 17.33
N ALA A 44 -10.60 -11.03 16.42
CA ALA A 44 -9.99 -11.99 15.49
C ALA A 44 -8.52 -11.67 15.30
N ARG A 45 -7.72 -12.72 15.09
CA ARG A 45 -6.28 -12.59 14.83
C ARG A 45 -5.81 -13.59 13.79
N MET A 46 -4.80 -13.23 13.04
CA MET A 46 -4.09 -14.12 12.13
C MET A 46 -2.80 -14.60 12.79
N ASP A 47 -2.61 -15.90 12.87
CA ASP A 47 -1.39 -16.55 13.35
C ASP A 47 -0.74 -17.32 12.20
N LEU A 48 0.60 -17.30 12.11
CA LEU A 48 1.34 -18.19 11.24
C LEU A 48 1.14 -19.63 11.71
N LEU A 49 0.91 -20.55 10.78
CA LEU A 49 0.75 -21.99 11.09
C LEU A 49 2.09 -22.60 11.51
N ASP A 50 3.14 -22.22 10.81
CA ASP A 50 4.50 -22.67 11.11
C ASP A 50 5.45 -21.48 11.10
N VAL A 51 5.85 -21.07 12.30
CA VAL A 51 6.77 -19.94 12.49
C VAL A 51 8.22 -20.37 12.24
N SER A 52 8.52 -21.68 12.40
CA SER A 52 9.90 -22.17 12.27
C SER A 52 10.38 -22.19 10.82
N THR A 53 9.47 -22.46 9.88
CA THR A 53 9.76 -22.44 8.44
C THR A 53 9.43 -21.10 7.77
N LEU A 54 8.77 -20.19 8.49
CA LEU A 54 8.25 -18.92 7.95
C LEU A 54 7.37 -19.12 6.69
N ALA A 55 6.65 -20.26 6.64
CA ALA A 55 5.74 -20.55 5.57
C ALA A 55 4.54 -19.57 5.58
N GLU A 56 3.97 -19.30 4.40
CA GLU A 56 2.88 -18.34 4.24
C GLU A 56 1.54 -18.78 4.84
N GLY A 57 1.45 -20.04 5.27
CA GLY A 57 0.21 -20.60 5.86
C GLY A 57 -0.17 -19.88 7.14
N LYS A 58 -1.44 -19.52 7.26
CA LYS A 58 -2.00 -18.76 8.39
C LYS A 58 -3.26 -19.44 8.93
N ALA A 59 -3.60 -19.16 10.18
CA ALA A 59 -4.86 -19.57 10.80
C ALA A 59 -5.58 -18.35 11.37
N LEU A 60 -6.87 -18.25 11.08
CA LEU A 60 -7.76 -17.29 11.72
C LEU A 60 -8.20 -17.83 13.08
N ARG A 61 -7.84 -17.15 14.15
CA ARG A 61 -8.33 -17.43 15.50
C ARG A 61 -9.34 -16.39 15.94
N LEU A 62 -10.48 -16.82 16.42
CA LEU A 62 -11.51 -15.97 16.98
C LEU A 62 -11.39 -15.93 18.52
N GLY A 63 -11.58 -14.79 19.11
CA GLY A 63 -11.56 -14.55 20.55
C GLY A 63 -10.75 -13.32 20.93
N ILE A 64 -11.17 -12.68 22.02
CA ILE A 64 -10.49 -11.52 22.59
C ILE A 64 -9.23 -12.00 23.32
N SER A 65 -8.08 -11.42 22.98
CA SER A 65 -6.81 -11.64 23.67
C SER A 65 -6.61 -10.55 24.73
N LEU A 66 -6.70 -10.89 25.99
CA LEU A 66 -6.47 -9.93 27.08
C LEU A 66 -5.07 -9.31 27.06
N PRO A 67 -3.97 -10.06 26.82
CA PRO A 67 -2.65 -9.46 26.68
C PRO A 67 -2.56 -8.44 25.55
N GLU A 68 -3.16 -8.70 24.38
CA GLU A 68 -3.14 -7.78 23.24
C GLU A 68 -3.99 -6.53 23.50
N LEU A 69 -5.12 -6.69 24.20
CA LEU A 69 -5.95 -5.56 24.65
C LEU A 69 -5.19 -4.69 25.64
N LEU A 70 -4.49 -5.27 26.60
CA LEU A 70 -3.64 -4.53 27.54
C LEU A 70 -2.51 -3.81 26.81
N LEU A 71 -1.85 -4.45 25.86
CA LEU A 71 -0.82 -3.81 25.01
C LEU A 71 -1.39 -2.64 24.20
N PHE A 72 -2.59 -2.79 23.64
CA PHE A 72 -3.27 -1.68 22.96
C PHE A 72 -3.51 -0.49 23.89
N VAL A 73 -3.97 -0.74 25.13
CA VAL A 73 -4.17 0.32 26.15
C VAL A 73 -2.83 0.96 26.52
N VAL A 74 -1.80 0.17 26.78
CA VAL A 74 -0.45 0.67 27.12
C VAL A 74 0.13 1.48 25.98
N LEU A 75 0.09 0.99 24.74
CA LEU A 75 0.54 1.71 23.55
C LEU A 75 -0.20 3.05 23.42
N THR A 76 -1.52 3.03 23.56
CA THR A 76 -2.35 4.23 23.50
C THR A 76 -1.96 5.24 24.58
N ALA A 77 -1.71 4.78 25.81
CA ALA A 77 -1.27 5.63 26.92
C ALA A 77 0.13 6.22 26.69
N LEU A 78 1.07 5.41 26.18
CA LEU A 78 2.44 5.87 25.85
C LEU A 78 2.41 6.94 24.76
N LEU A 79 1.64 6.72 23.69
CA LEU A 79 1.46 7.70 22.62
C LEU A 79 0.73 8.97 23.11
N ALA A 80 -0.22 8.85 24.04
CA ALA A 80 -0.84 10.01 24.68
C ALA A 80 0.16 10.78 25.54
N GLY A 81 1.02 10.09 26.29
CA GLY A 81 2.13 10.69 27.03
C GLY A 81 3.09 11.45 26.12
N LEU A 82 3.52 10.82 25.01
CA LEU A 82 4.34 11.46 23.98
C LEU A 82 3.65 12.73 23.44
N CYS A 83 2.37 12.66 23.10
CA CYS A 83 1.61 13.82 22.62
C CYS A 83 1.51 14.94 23.64
N ARG A 84 1.52 14.62 24.94
CA ARG A 84 1.59 15.63 26.03
C ARG A 84 2.96 16.29 26.09
N LEU A 85 4.05 15.52 25.98
CA LEU A 85 5.41 16.05 25.91
C LEU A 85 5.62 16.96 24.70
N LEU A 86 4.98 16.63 23.58
CA LEU A 86 5.05 17.42 22.34
C LEU A 86 4.06 18.60 22.30
N ARG A 87 3.35 18.94 23.39
CA ARG A 87 2.34 20.03 23.38
C ARG A 87 2.92 21.39 23.00
N GLY A 88 4.14 21.68 23.41
CA GLY A 88 4.84 22.93 23.08
C GLY A 88 5.59 22.92 21.74
N LEU A 89 5.49 21.85 20.96
CA LEU A 89 6.15 21.78 19.66
C LEU A 89 5.29 22.47 18.60
N ASP A 90 5.49 23.79 18.44
CA ASP A 90 4.84 24.61 17.41
C ASP A 90 5.84 25.09 16.33
N ASP A 91 7.16 24.91 16.54
CA ASP A 91 8.21 25.28 15.60
C ASP A 91 8.33 24.25 14.46
N GLN A 92 7.98 24.70 13.25
CA GLN A 92 8.06 23.85 12.05
C GLN A 92 9.51 23.51 11.66
N LYS A 93 10.50 24.34 11.98
CA LYS A 93 11.92 24.03 11.68
C LYS A 93 12.42 22.89 12.57
N LYS A 94 12.09 22.94 13.87
CA LYS A 94 12.39 21.83 14.80
C LYS A 94 11.69 20.55 14.37
N THR A 95 10.41 20.64 14.02
CA THR A 95 9.63 19.50 13.50
C THR A 95 10.26 18.89 12.25
N ASN A 96 10.66 19.70 11.29
CA ASN A 96 11.32 19.21 10.07
C ASN A 96 12.64 18.49 10.39
N ARG A 97 13.42 18.96 11.39
CA ARG A 97 14.64 18.27 11.83
C ARG A 97 14.36 16.93 12.49
N LEU A 98 13.31 16.85 13.34
CA LEU A 98 12.87 15.60 13.95
C LEU A 98 12.41 14.58 12.90
N ILE A 99 11.64 15.02 11.90
CA ILE A 99 11.19 14.18 10.79
C ILE A 99 12.39 13.70 9.96
N ALA A 100 13.33 14.58 9.65
CA ALA A 100 14.56 14.20 8.93
C ALA A 100 15.38 13.17 9.73
N GLY A 101 15.54 13.37 11.05
CA GLY A 101 16.18 12.38 11.93
C GLY A 101 15.43 11.05 11.97
N ALA A 102 14.09 11.08 12.02
CA ALA A 102 13.26 9.87 11.96
C ALA A 102 13.39 9.14 10.61
N ALA A 103 13.44 9.87 9.50
CA ALA A 103 13.64 9.29 8.16
C ALA A 103 15.04 8.66 8.01
N VAL A 104 16.07 9.28 8.58
CA VAL A 104 17.43 8.71 8.64
C VAL A 104 17.45 7.47 9.53
N LEU A 105 16.76 7.49 10.66
CA LEU A 105 16.64 6.31 11.54
C LEU A 105 15.91 5.17 10.83
N GLU A 106 14.81 5.44 10.13
CA GLU A 106 14.07 4.43 9.35
C GLU A 106 14.96 3.81 8.26
N PHE A 107 15.71 4.64 7.54
CA PHE A 107 16.72 4.19 6.59
C PHE A 107 17.79 3.31 7.27
N ALA A 108 18.31 3.73 8.42
CA ALA A 108 19.32 2.97 9.17
C ALA A 108 18.78 1.62 9.68
N LEU A 109 17.53 1.56 10.15
CA LEU A 109 16.86 0.31 10.54
C LEU A 109 16.69 -0.63 9.34
N ALA A 110 16.33 -0.10 8.18
CA ALA A 110 16.24 -0.87 6.95
C ALA A 110 17.61 -1.38 6.49
N LEU A 111 18.66 -0.57 6.58
CA LEU A 111 20.03 -1.01 6.32
C LEU A 111 20.47 -2.11 7.30
N TRP A 112 20.19 -1.91 8.59
CA TRP A 112 20.51 -2.93 9.58
C TRP A 112 19.82 -4.25 9.28
N TRP A 113 18.52 -4.24 8.90
CA TRP A 113 17.80 -5.43 8.45
C TRP A 113 18.47 -6.08 7.24
N VAL A 114 18.79 -5.31 6.20
CA VAL A 114 19.44 -5.78 4.97
C VAL A 114 20.80 -6.41 5.24
N PHE A 115 21.63 -5.78 6.08
CA PHE A 115 23.00 -6.27 6.36
C PHE A 115 23.09 -7.30 7.48
N SER A 116 22.03 -7.51 8.25
CA SER A 116 22.01 -8.54 9.31
C SER A 116 21.76 -9.94 8.77
N GLN A 117 21.55 -10.10 7.45
CA GLN A 117 21.21 -11.37 6.84
C GLN A 117 21.60 -11.41 5.36
N GLN A 118 21.78 -12.62 4.82
CA GLN A 118 21.90 -12.81 3.38
C GLN A 118 20.51 -13.09 2.81
N ILE A 119 20.06 -12.25 1.87
CA ILE A 119 18.75 -12.35 1.25
C ILE A 119 18.95 -12.62 -0.24
N TYR A 120 18.33 -13.70 -0.72
CA TYR A 120 18.26 -14.03 -2.13
C TYR A 120 16.81 -13.97 -2.61
N PRO A 121 16.55 -13.55 -3.85
CA PRO A 121 15.22 -13.64 -4.44
C PRO A 121 14.73 -15.11 -4.43
N ALA A 122 13.47 -15.31 -4.07
CA ALA A 122 12.82 -16.62 -4.09
C ALA A 122 11.44 -16.53 -4.75
N ASN A 123 10.92 -17.63 -5.28
CA ASN A 123 9.65 -17.70 -5.99
C ASN A 123 9.59 -16.69 -7.16
N ASP A 124 8.50 -15.96 -7.30
CA ASP A 124 8.34 -14.94 -8.35
C ASP A 124 9.48 -13.92 -8.39
N GLN A 125 10.05 -13.55 -7.23
CA GLN A 125 11.20 -12.64 -7.17
C GLN A 125 12.40 -13.22 -7.94
N GLU A 126 12.65 -14.51 -7.78
CA GLU A 126 13.73 -15.23 -8.47
C GLU A 126 13.48 -15.23 -9.98
N THR A 127 12.24 -15.54 -10.42
CA THR A 127 11.88 -15.56 -11.84
C THR A 127 12.09 -14.19 -12.49
N VAL A 128 11.68 -13.11 -11.82
CA VAL A 128 11.84 -11.74 -12.33
C VAL A 128 13.31 -11.31 -12.31
N TRP A 129 14.07 -11.68 -11.28
CA TRP A 129 15.50 -11.38 -11.19
C TRP A 129 16.31 -12.10 -12.26
N LYS A 130 16.04 -13.40 -12.49
CA LYS A 130 16.71 -14.20 -13.55
C LYS A 130 16.41 -13.65 -14.95
N MET A 131 15.20 -13.16 -15.21
CA MET A 131 14.91 -12.49 -16.47
C MET A 131 15.72 -11.19 -16.62
N ALA A 132 15.89 -10.43 -15.56
CA ALA A 132 16.73 -9.24 -15.59
C ALA A 132 18.21 -9.58 -15.87
N GLU A 133 18.71 -10.69 -15.33
CA GLU A 133 20.05 -11.23 -15.63
C GLU A 133 20.17 -11.66 -17.10
N ALA A 134 19.17 -12.36 -17.62
CA ALA A 134 19.11 -12.75 -19.02
C ALA A 134 19.07 -11.54 -19.97
N LEU A 135 18.29 -10.52 -19.65
CA LEU A 135 18.25 -9.25 -20.40
C LEU A 135 19.59 -8.51 -20.37
N ALA A 136 20.31 -8.56 -19.25
CA ALA A 136 21.61 -7.90 -19.10
C ALA A 136 22.73 -8.62 -19.84
N SER A 137 22.76 -9.96 -19.81
CA SER A 137 23.78 -10.82 -20.43
C SER A 137 23.50 -11.14 -21.90
N GLY A 138 22.22 -11.14 -22.30
CA GLY A 138 21.79 -11.66 -23.62
C GLY A 138 21.65 -13.19 -23.66
N ASP A 139 21.80 -13.88 -22.51
CA ASP A 139 21.65 -15.33 -22.41
C ASP A 139 20.20 -15.71 -22.07
N PHE A 140 19.48 -16.21 -23.07
CA PHE A 140 18.11 -16.68 -22.96
C PHE A 140 17.97 -18.21 -23.01
N SER A 141 19.04 -18.97 -22.76
CA SER A 141 19.04 -20.44 -22.86
C SER A 141 17.98 -21.13 -21.99
N ARG A 142 17.54 -20.49 -20.90
CA ARG A 142 16.48 -20.97 -20.01
C ARG A 142 15.05 -20.77 -20.54
N TYR A 143 14.88 -19.85 -21.49
CA TYR A 143 13.56 -19.41 -21.98
C TYR A 143 13.20 -20.12 -23.28
N THR A 144 13.38 -21.46 -23.29
CA THR A 144 12.94 -22.32 -24.39
C THR A 144 11.41 -22.49 -24.34
N VAL A 145 10.81 -22.73 -25.51
CA VAL A 145 9.38 -23.01 -25.63
C VAL A 145 8.97 -24.09 -24.62
N ASP A 146 7.85 -23.88 -23.94
CA ASP A 146 7.28 -24.76 -22.91
C ASP A 146 8.10 -24.88 -21.61
N SER A 147 9.23 -24.15 -21.48
CA SER A 147 9.86 -24.03 -20.17
C SER A 147 8.97 -23.21 -19.20
N TYR A 148 9.09 -23.49 -17.89
CA TYR A 148 8.35 -22.73 -16.87
C TYR A 148 8.58 -21.22 -17.00
N ASP A 149 9.83 -20.79 -17.19
CA ASP A 149 10.19 -19.38 -17.29
C ASP A 149 9.59 -18.73 -18.56
N TRP A 150 9.50 -19.47 -19.68
CA TRP A 150 8.84 -19.01 -20.91
C TRP A 150 7.33 -18.87 -20.70
N MET A 151 6.67 -19.91 -20.14
CA MET A 151 5.25 -19.92 -19.83
C MET A 151 4.88 -18.81 -18.82
N TYR A 152 5.77 -18.54 -17.85
CA TYR A 152 5.54 -17.50 -16.84
C TYR A 152 5.35 -16.12 -17.49
N TYR A 153 6.19 -15.74 -18.44
CA TYR A 153 6.07 -14.43 -19.11
C TYR A 153 4.97 -14.40 -20.18
N GLN A 154 4.53 -15.53 -20.68
CA GLN A 154 3.31 -15.63 -21.48
C GLN A 154 2.07 -15.38 -20.62
N THR A 155 2.04 -15.92 -19.42
CA THR A 155 0.92 -15.82 -18.46
C THR A 155 0.90 -14.46 -17.76
N TYR A 156 2.07 -13.96 -17.34
CA TYR A 156 2.23 -12.73 -16.55
C TYR A 156 3.11 -11.67 -17.23
N PRO A 157 2.75 -11.20 -18.42
CA PRO A 157 3.57 -10.26 -19.20
C PRO A 157 3.78 -8.92 -18.48
N PHE A 158 2.94 -8.60 -17.52
CA PHE A 158 3.07 -7.40 -16.69
C PHE A 158 4.32 -7.41 -15.78
N GLN A 159 5.02 -8.53 -15.66
CA GLN A 159 6.30 -8.63 -14.95
C GLN A 159 7.50 -8.19 -15.82
N GLY A 160 7.34 -8.17 -17.13
CA GLY A 160 8.39 -7.72 -18.06
C GLY A 160 8.93 -6.32 -17.76
N PRO A 161 8.09 -5.30 -17.60
CA PRO A 161 8.53 -3.96 -17.19
C PRO A 161 9.31 -3.94 -15.88
N THR A 162 8.94 -4.79 -14.91
CA THR A 162 9.67 -4.92 -13.64
C THR A 162 11.05 -5.52 -13.86
N ALA A 163 11.16 -6.56 -14.70
CA ALA A 163 12.45 -7.16 -15.06
C ALA A 163 13.37 -6.15 -15.78
N LEU A 164 12.83 -5.33 -16.70
CA LEU A 164 13.58 -4.23 -17.33
C LEU A 164 14.08 -3.20 -16.32
N PHE A 165 13.30 -2.88 -15.30
CA PHE A 165 13.74 -1.98 -14.26
C PHE A 165 14.87 -2.59 -13.41
N MET A 166 14.81 -3.89 -13.11
CA MET A 166 15.87 -4.60 -12.40
C MET A 166 17.12 -4.80 -13.25
N GLU A 167 16.98 -4.98 -14.57
CA GLU A 167 18.11 -5.01 -15.51
C GLU A 167 19.00 -3.77 -15.36
N LEU A 168 18.42 -2.59 -15.12
CA LEU A 168 19.18 -1.37 -14.89
C LEU A 168 20.15 -1.51 -13.72
N PHE A 169 19.71 -2.13 -12.60
CA PHE A 169 20.58 -2.39 -11.46
C PHE A 169 21.71 -3.36 -11.81
N ILE A 170 21.41 -4.42 -12.56
CA ILE A 170 22.41 -5.41 -12.96
C ILE A 170 23.45 -4.78 -13.87
N ARG A 171 23.05 -3.96 -14.84
CA ARG A 171 23.98 -3.27 -15.75
C ARG A 171 24.85 -2.22 -15.04
N LEU A 172 24.29 -1.52 -14.04
CA LEU A 172 25.03 -0.48 -13.31
C LEU A 172 25.96 -1.05 -12.24
N PHE A 173 25.56 -2.13 -11.57
CA PHE A 173 26.24 -2.61 -10.36
C PHE A 173 26.80 -4.03 -10.47
N GLY A 174 26.58 -4.74 -11.59
CA GLY A 174 27.09 -6.09 -11.82
C GLY A 174 26.73 -7.04 -10.65
N ASN A 175 27.73 -7.71 -10.10
CA ASN A 175 27.56 -8.63 -8.96
C ASN A 175 27.04 -7.94 -7.68
N GLY A 176 27.09 -6.61 -7.60
CA GLY A 176 26.56 -5.81 -6.49
C GLY A 176 25.08 -5.44 -6.66
N ALA A 177 24.42 -5.82 -7.74
CA ALA A 177 23.07 -5.37 -8.12
C ALA A 177 22.01 -5.66 -7.05
N LEU A 178 22.03 -6.85 -6.45
CA LEU A 178 21.08 -7.22 -5.40
C LEU A 178 21.24 -6.36 -4.13
N ARG A 179 22.51 -6.04 -3.77
CA ARG A 179 22.79 -5.11 -2.67
C ARG A 179 22.35 -3.69 -3.02
N ALA A 180 22.58 -3.24 -4.27
CA ALA A 180 22.13 -1.94 -4.73
C ALA A 180 20.59 -1.84 -4.72
N TRP A 181 19.87 -2.90 -5.10
CA TRP A 181 18.42 -3.00 -4.95
C TRP A 181 17.98 -2.87 -3.49
N SER A 182 18.64 -3.61 -2.59
CA SER A 182 18.33 -3.55 -1.16
C SER A 182 18.60 -2.16 -0.56
N LEU A 183 19.66 -1.48 -1.00
CA LEU A 183 19.93 -0.08 -0.64
C LEU A 183 18.85 0.86 -1.16
N PHE A 184 18.37 0.66 -2.38
CA PHE A 184 17.24 1.41 -2.93
C PHE A 184 15.96 1.18 -2.12
N GLY A 185 15.70 -0.06 -1.68
CA GLY A 185 14.63 -0.38 -0.75
C GLY A 185 14.78 0.33 0.60
N ALA A 186 15.98 0.33 1.18
CA ALA A 186 16.25 1.03 2.43
C ALA A 186 16.03 2.56 2.30
N LEU A 187 16.51 3.17 1.21
CA LEU A 187 16.23 4.58 0.90
C LEU A 187 14.73 4.84 0.77
N SER A 188 14.01 3.88 0.17
CA SER A 188 12.54 3.97 0.03
C SER A 188 11.82 3.94 1.38
N ALA A 189 12.34 3.22 2.40
CA ALA A 189 11.77 3.24 3.75
C ALA A 189 11.82 4.64 4.37
N GLY A 190 13.00 5.27 4.40
CA GLY A 190 13.15 6.65 4.88
C GLY A 190 12.36 7.67 4.06
N ALA A 191 12.33 7.51 2.73
CA ALA A 191 11.57 8.36 1.82
C ALA A 191 10.06 8.22 2.04
N CYS A 192 9.57 7.02 2.34
CA CYS A 192 8.16 6.74 2.66
C CYS A 192 7.74 7.52 3.92
N LEU A 193 8.48 7.39 5.02
CA LEU A 193 8.24 8.14 6.26
C LEU A 193 8.23 9.65 6.01
N ALA A 194 9.22 10.17 5.30
CA ALA A 194 9.31 11.59 4.99
C ALA A 194 8.10 12.08 4.16
N ALA A 195 7.68 11.31 3.14
CA ALA A 195 6.53 11.64 2.31
C ALA A 195 5.22 11.68 3.11
N LEU A 196 4.98 10.69 3.99
CA LEU A 196 3.80 10.65 4.86
C LEU A 196 3.72 11.89 5.76
N CYS A 197 4.86 12.30 6.35
CA CYS A 197 4.92 13.52 7.17
C CYS A 197 4.73 14.79 6.35
N CYS A 198 5.25 14.85 5.11
CA CYS A 198 5.02 15.95 4.18
C CYS A 198 3.55 16.05 3.76
N ILE A 199 2.90 14.91 3.48
CA ILE A 199 1.46 14.86 3.20
C ILE A 199 0.67 15.32 4.43
N ALA A 200 1.00 14.83 5.63
CA ALA A 200 0.37 15.28 6.86
C ALA A 200 0.45 16.81 7.02
N LYS A 201 1.63 17.40 6.73
CA LYS A 201 1.80 18.86 6.71
C LYS A 201 0.87 19.54 5.70
N GLU A 202 0.75 19.00 4.48
CA GLU A 202 -0.16 19.56 3.46
C GLU A 202 -1.64 19.41 3.86
N LEU A 203 -2.00 18.42 4.65
CA LEU A 203 -3.33 18.32 5.25
C LEU A 203 -3.56 19.37 6.36
N GLY A 204 -2.58 20.22 6.61
CA GLY A 204 -2.63 21.36 7.53
C GLY A 204 -2.66 20.93 8.99
N VAL A 205 -2.07 19.79 9.34
CA VAL A 205 -2.01 19.34 10.73
C VAL A 205 -0.88 20.03 11.51
N LYS A 206 -1.02 20.10 12.82
CA LYS A 206 -0.02 20.73 13.71
C LYS A 206 1.31 19.95 13.72
N PRO A 207 2.44 20.57 14.00
CA PRO A 207 3.78 19.95 14.09
C PRO A 207 3.81 18.66 14.91
N ARG A 208 3.21 18.63 16.09
CA ARG A 208 3.14 17.43 16.94
C ARG A 208 2.46 16.23 16.26
N THR A 209 1.46 16.46 15.40
CA THR A 209 0.78 15.39 14.66
C THR A 209 1.70 14.81 13.57
N GLN A 210 2.56 15.64 12.97
CA GLN A 210 3.56 15.19 12.00
C GLN A 210 4.62 14.30 12.68
N VAL A 211 5.08 14.68 13.88
CA VAL A 211 6.01 13.84 14.67
C VAL A 211 5.35 12.53 15.09
N LEU A 212 4.09 12.55 15.52
CA LEU A 212 3.36 11.32 15.83
C LEU A 212 3.25 10.39 14.60
N CYS A 213 3.02 10.95 13.41
CA CYS A 213 3.04 10.18 12.17
C CYS A 213 4.40 9.50 11.96
N ALA A 214 5.51 10.21 12.16
CA ALA A 214 6.85 9.64 12.07
C ALA A 214 7.06 8.50 13.09
N VAL A 215 6.59 8.68 14.33
CA VAL A 215 6.68 7.63 15.37
C VAL A 215 5.86 6.38 14.99
N LEU A 216 4.66 6.56 14.44
CA LEU A 216 3.84 5.43 13.95
C LEU A 216 4.53 4.68 12.81
N CYS A 217 5.25 5.39 11.92
CA CYS A 217 6.06 4.74 10.86
C CYS A 217 7.18 3.90 11.49
N LEU A 218 7.97 4.47 12.41
CA LEU A 218 9.08 3.77 13.08
C LEU A 218 8.63 2.54 13.90
N LEU A 219 7.42 2.57 14.45
CA LEU A 219 6.83 1.44 15.17
C LEU A 219 6.35 0.32 14.24
N PHE A 220 6.12 0.65 12.96
CA PHE A 220 5.62 -0.31 12.00
C PHE A 220 6.77 -1.00 11.24
N VAL A 221 7.43 -1.93 11.94
CA VAL A 221 8.62 -2.66 11.46
C VAL A 221 8.47 -3.38 10.10
N PRO A 222 7.28 -3.72 9.56
CA PRO A 222 7.18 -4.20 8.19
C PRO A 222 7.73 -3.24 7.14
N ILE A 223 7.77 -1.91 7.39
CA ILE A 223 8.36 -0.95 6.43
C ILE A 223 9.84 -1.30 6.17
N PRO A 224 10.75 -1.27 7.15
CA PRO A 224 12.16 -1.59 6.91
C PRO A 224 12.36 -3.04 6.47
N MET A 225 11.51 -3.98 6.87
CA MET A 225 11.64 -5.39 6.51
C MET A 225 11.40 -5.65 5.01
N TYR A 226 10.63 -4.82 4.32
CA TYR A 226 10.46 -4.92 2.87
C TYR A 226 11.62 -4.35 2.05
N ALA A 227 12.64 -3.76 2.67
CA ALA A 227 13.77 -3.16 1.94
C ALA A 227 14.50 -4.13 0.99
N PRO A 228 14.82 -5.40 1.36
CA PRO A 228 15.49 -6.33 0.48
C PRO A 228 14.56 -7.02 -0.54
N PHE A 229 13.25 -6.91 -0.36
CA PHE A 229 12.28 -7.63 -1.16
C PHE A 229 12.33 -7.20 -2.63
N VAL A 230 12.62 -8.16 -3.53
CA VAL A 230 12.85 -7.90 -4.96
C VAL A 230 11.52 -7.71 -5.71
N TYR A 231 10.74 -6.78 -5.21
CA TYR A 231 9.51 -6.27 -5.82
C TYR A 231 9.31 -4.82 -5.41
N GLY A 232 8.44 -4.11 -6.13
CA GLY A 232 8.11 -2.72 -5.81
C GLY A 232 7.27 -2.49 -4.55
N THR A 233 7.08 -3.50 -3.70
CA THR A 233 6.19 -3.45 -2.51
C THR A 233 6.51 -2.30 -1.56
N LEU A 234 7.76 -1.90 -1.39
CA LEU A 234 8.17 -0.73 -0.62
C LEU A 234 8.54 0.48 -1.50
N PRO A 235 9.34 0.33 -2.58
CA PRO A 235 9.68 1.47 -3.44
C PRO A 235 8.45 2.17 -4.04
N ALA A 236 7.45 1.41 -4.48
CA ALA A 236 6.27 1.99 -5.12
C ALA A 236 5.42 2.86 -4.17
N PRO A 237 5.08 2.44 -2.93
CA PRO A 237 4.46 3.31 -1.94
C PRO A 237 5.22 4.61 -1.69
N ALA A 238 6.55 4.55 -1.57
CA ALA A 238 7.36 5.76 -1.41
C ALA A 238 7.20 6.71 -2.60
N MET A 239 7.25 6.17 -3.84
CA MET A 239 7.07 6.97 -5.07
C MET A 239 5.66 7.57 -5.15
N VAL A 240 4.59 6.77 -4.92
CA VAL A 240 3.22 7.32 -5.03
C VAL A 240 2.93 8.34 -3.93
N LEU A 241 3.51 8.21 -2.75
CA LEU A 241 3.35 9.19 -1.68
C LEU A 241 4.04 10.51 -2.03
N TRP A 242 5.26 10.50 -2.55
CA TRP A 242 5.91 11.73 -3.05
C TRP A 242 5.17 12.34 -4.23
N GLY A 243 4.68 11.52 -5.17
CA GLY A 243 3.79 11.97 -6.23
C GLY A 243 2.51 12.60 -5.67
N GLY A 244 1.88 11.97 -4.68
CA GLY A 244 0.71 12.47 -3.96
C GLY A 244 0.96 13.80 -3.24
N TYR A 245 2.14 13.98 -2.65
CA TYR A 245 2.58 15.27 -2.12
C TYR A 245 2.59 16.35 -3.22
N GLY A 246 3.16 16.03 -4.40
CA GLY A 246 3.14 16.92 -5.57
C GLY A 246 1.72 17.29 -6.00
N VAL A 247 0.82 16.28 -6.06
CA VAL A 247 -0.62 16.49 -6.35
C VAL A 247 -1.25 17.44 -5.34
N LEU A 248 -1.05 17.24 -4.04
CA LEU A 248 -1.62 18.11 -3.01
C LEU A 248 -1.10 19.56 -3.13
N ARG A 249 0.19 19.75 -3.45
CA ARG A 249 0.76 21.08 -3.71
C ARG A 249 0.11 21.74 -4.93
N PHE A 250 -0.10 20.97 -6.01
CA PHE A 250 -0.76 21.47 -7.21
C PHE A 250 -2.22 21.88 -6.93
N VAL A 251 -3.00 21.00 -6.27
CA VAL A 251 -4.42 21.23 -5.97
C VAL A 251 -4.63 22.43 -5.04
N LYS A 252 -3.70 22.67 -4.12
CA LYS A 252 -3.75 23.83 -3.19
C LYS A 252 -3.32 25.16 -3.81
N GLY A 253 -3.17 25.20 -5.13
CA GLY A 253 -2.86 26.45 -5.86
C GLY A 253 -1.38 26.80 -5.94
N SER A 254 -0.49 25.85 -5.67
CA SER A 254 0.94 25.99 -5.92
C SER A 254 1.25 25.96 -7.43
N LYS A 255 2.51 26.19 -7.80
CA LYS A 255 2.93 26.25 -9.21
C LYS A 255 2.59 24.96 -9.97
N PRO A 256 2.22 25.01 -11.27
CA PRO A 256 2.00 23.82 -12.10
C PRO A 256 3.19 22.88 -12.16
N SER A 257 4.41 23.37 -11.95
CA SER A 257 5.63 22.56 -11.88
C SER A 257 5.59 21.44 -10.83
N TRP A 258 4.70 21.53 -9.83
CA TRP A 258 4.50 20.43 -8.88
C TRP A 258 3.94 19.16 -9.52
N LEU A 259 3.35 19.24 -10.73
CA LEU A 259 2.92 18.07 -11.49
C LEU A 259 4.09 17.25 -12.07
N VAL A 260 5.29 17.83 -12.21
CA VAL A 260 6.47 17.08 -12.64
C VAL A 260 6.74 15.90 -11.72
N LEU A 261 6.59 16.09 -10.41
CA LEU A 261 6.85 15.05 -9.42
C LEU A 261 5.97 13.80 -9.61
N PRO A 262 4.62 13.89 -9.66
CA PRO A 262 3.80 12.72 -9.94
C PRO A 262 3.95 12.20 -11.37
N LEU A 263 4.20 13.05 -12.39
CA LEU A 263 4.41 12.61 -13.77
C LEU A 263 5.68 11.78 -13.96
N VAL A 264 6.66 11.90 -13.06
CA VAL A 264 7.86 11.05 -13.04
C VAL A 264 7.64 9.82 -12.13
N LEU A 265 7.15 10.03 -10.91
CA LEU A 265 7.12 8.99 -9.89
C LEU A 265 5.98 7.98 -10.07
N PHE A 266 4.81 8.40 -10.57
CA PHE A 266 3.69 7.48 -10.79
C PHE A 266 3.97 6.43 -11.88
N PRO A 267 4.57 6.79 -13.04
CA PRO A 267 5.01 5.79 -14.00
C PRO A 267 6.02 4.80 -13.42
N MET A 268 7.04 5.28 -12.70
CA MET A 268 8.04 4.42 -12.05
C MET A 268 7.39 3.46 -11.06
N ALA A 269 6.48 3.96 -10.23
CA ALA A 269 5.72 3.13 -9.29
C ALA A 269 4.87 2.07 -9.99
N ALA A 270 4.18 2.43 -11.08
CA ALA A 270 3.36 1.51 -11.87
C ALA A 270 4.17 0.44 -12.59
N VAL A 271 5.42 0.74 -12.97
CA VAL A 271 6.37 -0.22 -13.57
C VAL A 271 6.79 -1.27 -12.56
N VAL A 272 7.17 -0.87 -11.35
CA VAL A 272 7.67 -1.82 -10.32
C VAL A 272 6.55 -2.47 -9.51
N TYR A 273 5.35 -1.87 -9.47
CA TYR A 273 4.21 -2.40 -8.71
C TYR A 273 2.87 -1.90 -9.25
N GLN A 274 2.20 -2.75 -10.03
CA GLN A 274 0.97 -2.39 -10.76
C GLN A 274 -0.15 -1.82 -9.88
N SER A 275 -0.33 -2.35 -8.66
CA SER A 275 -1.38 -1.88 -7.74
C SER A 275 -1.23 -0.41 -7.33
N SER A 276 -0.08 0.22 -7.63
CA SER A 276 0.14 1.68 -7.48
C SER A 276 -0.87 2.51 -8.27
N LEU A 277 -1.43 1.96 -9.36
CA LEU A 277 -2.47 2.62 -10.16
C LEU A 277 -3.72 2.98 -9.34
N ILE A 278 -4.02 2.23 -8.27
CA ILE A 278 -5.13 2.56 -7.37
C ILE A 278 -4.90 3.92 -6.69
N PHE A 279 -3.67 4.19 -6.24
CA PHE A 279 -3.32 5.50 -5.70
C PHE A 279 -3.35 6.60 -6.78
N VAL A 280 -2.90 6.28 -7.99
CA VAL A 280 -2.95 7.22 -9.13
C VAL A 280 -4.39 7.61 -9.44
N ILE A 281 -5.32 6.66 -9.45
CA ILE A 281 -6.77 6.93 -9.62
C ILE A 281 -7.28 7.82 -8.49
N ALA A 282 -6.92 7.54 -7.24
CA ALA A 282 -7.29 8.40 -6.11
C ALA A 282 -6.75 9.84 -6.26
N ALA A 283 -5.53 9.98 -6.78
CA ALA A 283 -4.92 11.28 -7.08
C ALA A 283 -5.66 12.00 -8.22
N CYS A 284 -6.05 11.31 -9.27
CA CYS A 284 -6.88 11.86 -10.36
C CYS A 284 -8.24 12.36 -9.83
N ILE A 285 -8.90 11.60 -8.96
CA ILE A 285 -10.15 12.00 -8.30
C ILE A 285 -9.92 13.28 -7.49
N ALA A 286 -8.85 13.34 -6.67
CA ALA A 286 -8.52 14.52 -5.89
C ALA A 286 -8.27 15.77 -6.77
N VAL A 287 -7.61 15.60 -7.92
CA VAL A 287 -7.35 16.68 -8.89
C VAL A 287 -8.64 17.15 -9.54
N LEU A 288 -9.45 16.23 -10.10
CA LEU A 288 -10.68 16.57 -10.80
C LEU A 288 -11.65 17.39 -9.93
N PHE A 289 -11.80 16.97 -8.67
CA PHE A 289 -12.68 17.67 -7.72
C PHE A 289 -12.09 18.97 -7.14
N SER A 290 -10.94 19.43 -7.61
CA SER A 290 -10.35 20.71 -7.18
C SER A 290 -10.60 21.86 -8.16
N GLY A 291 -10.99 21.57 -9.41
CA GLY A 291 -11.04 22.53 -10.52
C GLY A 291 -12.18 23.54 -10.49
N TYR A 292 -13.24 23.28 -9.74
CA TYR A 292 -14.45 24.12 -9.74
C TYR A 292 -14.23 25.58 -9.32
N LYS A 293 -13.17 25.88 -8.57
CA LYS A 293 -12.87 27.25 -8.12
C LYS A 293 -12.30 28.17 -9.20
N GLY A 294 -11.78 27.61 -10.29
CA GLY A 294 -11.13 28.33 -11.37
C GLY A 294 -12.02 28.59 -12.61
N GLY A 295 -13.32 28.32 -12.52
CA GLY A 295 -14.23 28.39 -13.66
C GLY A 295 -13.79 27.44 -14.79
N TRP A 296 -14.11 27.76 -16.05
CA TRP A 296 -13.77 26.93 -17.20
C TRP A 296 -12.28 26.62 -17.34
N ARG A 297 -11.42 27.64 -17.18
CA ARG A 297 -9.97 27.47 -17.27
C ARG A 297 -9.44 26.54 -16.15
N GLY A 298 -10.00 26.64 -14.96
CA GLY A 298 -9.69 25.76 -13.85
C GLY A 298 -10.08 24.32 -14.14
N MET A 299 -11.26 24.10 -14.71
CA MET A 299 -11.76 22.77 -15.11
C MET A 299 -10.86 22.14 -16.19
N VAL A 300 -10.54 22.87 -17.27
CA VAL A 300 -9.63 22.37 -18.31
C VAL A 300 -8.27 21.98 -17.71
N ARG A 301 -7.71 22.82 -16.84
CA ARG A 301 -6.42 22.55 -16.19
C ARG A 301 -6.43 21.23 -15.40
N VAL A 302 -7.47 20.97 -14.60
CA VAL A 302 -7.53 19.74 -13.78
C VAL A 302 -7.87 18.52 -14.60
N VAL A 303 -8.69 18.65 -15.66
CA VAL A 303 -8.97 17.54 -16.58
C VAL A 303 -7.69 17.13 -17.31
N VAL A 304 -6.95 18.09 -17.88
CA VAL A 304 -5.67 17.81 -18.53
C VAL A 304 -4.68 17.18 -17.54
N ALA A 305 -4.59 17.70 -16.32
CA ALA A 305 -3.72 17.13 -15.30
C ALA A 305 -4.11 15.69 -14.94
N ALA A 306 -5.40 15.40 -14.73
CA ALA A 306 -5.88 14.06 -14.41
C ALA A 306 -5.64 13.07 -15.57
N VAL A 307 -5.88 13.50 -16.82
CA VAL A 307 -5.59 12.70 -18.01
C VAL A 307 -4.09 12.37 -18.08
N LEU A 308 -3.21 13.35 -17.90
CA LEU A 308 -1.76 13.11 -17.91
C LEU A 308 -1.33 12.19 -16.76
N LEU A 309 -1.86 12.38 -15.54
CA LEU A 309 -1.53 11.55 -14.38
C LEU A 309 -1.92 10.08 -14.58
N LEU A 310 -2.93 9.78 -15.38
CA LEU A 310 -3.36 8.41 -15.68
C LEU A 310 -2.71 7.88 -16.97
N ALA A 311 -2.72 8.66 -18.04
CA ALA A 311 -2.25 8.21 -19.36
C ALA A 311 -0.73 7.97 -19.39
N VAL A 312 0.07 8.81 -18.70
CA VAL A 312 1.54 8.66 -18.70
C VAL A 312 1.98 7.36 -18.01
N PRO A 313 1.51 6.99 -16.80
CA PRO A 313 1.83 5.70 -16.19
C PRO A 313 1.40 4.50 -17.03
N LEU A 314 0.19 4.54 -17.59
CA LEU A 314 -0.32 3.47 -18.44
C LEU A 314 0.50 3.35 -19.74
N GLY A 315 0.79 4.48 -20.40
CA GLY A 315 1.57 4.51 -21.64
C GLY A 315 3.01 4.05 -21.45
N VAL A 316 3.69 4.52 -20.39
CA VAL A 316 5.06 4.09 -20.07
C VAL A 316 5.09 2.58 -19.81
N ARG A 317 4.16 2.07 -19.02
CA ARG A 317 4.09 0.64 -18.71
C ARG A 317 3.82 -0.21 -19.94
N SER A 318 2.84 0.17 -20.77
CA SER A 318 2.53 -0.53 -22.02
C SER A 318 3.69 -0.48 -23.01
N GLY A 319 4.34 0.68 -23.14
CA GLY A 319 5.54 0.83 -23.98
C GLY A 319 6.70 -0.05 -23.52
N LEU A 320 6.94 -0.12 -22.20
CA LEU A 320 7.97 -1.00 -21.64
C LEU A 320 7.61 -2.48 -21.82
N GLN A 321 6.34 -2.87 -21.70
CA GLN A 321 5.92 -4.24 -21.98
C GLN A 321 6.17 -4.61 -23.44
N SER A 322 5.83 -3.75 -24.40
CA SER A 322 6.10 -3.97 -25.81
C SER A 322 7.62 -4.04 -26.08
N TRP A 323 8.40 -3.15 -25.43
CA TRP A 323 9.85 -3.18 -25.55
C TRP A 323 10.48 -4.43 -24.93
N PHE A 324 9.93 -4.93 -23.83
CA PHE A 324 10.35 -6.20 -23.25
C PHE A 324 10.23 -7.35 -24.26
N PHE A 325 9.05 -7.54 -24.86
CA PHE A 325 8.84 -8.60 -25.83
C PHE A 325 9.66 -8.45 -27.12
N ALA A 326 10.05 -7.23 -27.49
CA ALA A 326 10.96 -7.01 -28.61
C ALA A 326 12.41 -7.46 -28.33
N ARG A 327 12.75 -7.74 -27.06
CA ARG A 327 14.12 -8.10 -26.62
C ARG A 327 14.29 -9.55 -26.20
N VAL A 328 13.20 -10.26 -25.94
CA VAL A 328 13.24 -11.64 -25.44
C VAL A 328 12.75 -12.61 -26.50
N PRO A 329 13.20 -13.88 -26.51
CA PRO A 329 12.74 -14.91 -27.44
C PRO A 329 11.37 -15.49 -27.01
N ILE A 330 10.49 -14.65 -26.52
CA ILE A 330 9.15 -15.01 -26.07
C ILE A 330 8.17 -14.21 -26.93
N PRO A 331 7.20 -14.86 -27.61
CA PRO A 331 6.19 -14.16 -28.40
C PRO A 331 5.39 -13.16 -27.54
N TYR A 332 4.94 -12.08 -28.18
CA TYR A 332 4.10 -11.10 -27.49
C TYR A 332 2.84 -11.78 -26.95
N SER A 333 2.52 -11.53 -25.69
CA SER A 333 1.32 -11.99 -25.03
C SER A 333 0.64 -10.85 -24.29
N THR A 334 -0.68 -10.88 -24.25
CA THR A 334 -1.50 -10.04 -23.36
C THR A 334 -1.70 -10.68 -21.99
N GLY A 335 -1.37 -11.96 -21.88
CA GLY A 335 -1.36 -12.73 -20.66
C GLY A 335 -2.73 -13.14 -20.14
N THR A 336 -2.72 -13.69 -18.95
CA THR A 336 -3.95 -14.05 -18.26
C THR A 336 -4.80 -12.81 -17.97
N PRO A 337 -6.11 -12.84 -18.28
CA PRO A 337 -6.97 -11.68 -18.09
C PRO A 337 -7.19 -11.38 -16.60
N SER A 338 -7.41 -10.11 -16.26
CA SER A 338 -7.70 -9.70 -14.88
C SER A 338 -8.91 -10.40 -14.28
N THR A 339 -9.87 -10.82 -15.11
CA THR A 339 -11.05 -11.59 -14.70
C THR A 339 -10.69 -12.98 -14.16
N ALA A 340 -9.63 -13.62 -14.66
CA ALA A 340 -9.15 -14.90 -14.12
C ALA A 340 -8.58 -14.73 -12.71
N HIS A 341 -7.87 -13.63 -12.43
CA HIS A 341 -7.43 -13.29 -11.06
C HIS A 341 -8.62 -12.98 -10.14
N ILE A 342 -9.67 -12.33 -10.66
CA ILE A 342 -10.90 -12.09 -9.90
C ILE A 342 -11.60 -13.41 -9.62
N LEU A 343 -11.73 -14.31 -10.60
CA LEU A 343 -12.33 -15.63 -10.41
C LEU A 343 -11.61 -16.41 -9.32
N MET A 344 -10.27 -16.49 -9.37
CA MET A 344 -9.44 -17.10 -8.33
C MET A 344 -9.66 -16.39 -6.97
N GLY A 345 -9.72 -15.06 -6.96
CA GLY A 345 -9.90 -14.28 -5.75
C GLY A 345 -11.26 -14.43 -5.05
N ILE A 346 -12.31 -14.85 -5.74
CA ILE A 346 -13.64 -15.12 -5.17
C ILE A 346 -13.93 -16.61 -5.00
N HIS A 347 -12.96 -17.47 -5.30
CA HIS A 347 -13.06 -18.92 -5.22
C HIS A 347 -12.66 -19.44 -3.84
N SER A 348 -13.09 -20.66 -3.51
CA SER A 348 -12.80 -21.29 -2.21
C SER A 348 -11.30 -21.48 -1.99
N GLY A 349 -10.89 -21.29 -0.74
CA GLY A 349 -9.50 -21.21 -0.36
C GLY A 349 -8.72 -22.51 -0.40
N THR A 350 -7.44 -22.30 -0.58
CA THR A 350 -6.35 -23.26 -0.51
C THR A 350 -5.53 -23.05 0.77
N TYR A 351 -4.34 -23.62 0.82
CA TYR A 351 -3.32 -23.37 1.85
C TYR A 351 -3.04 -21.86 2.07
N TYR A 352 -3.17 -21.04 1.02
CA TYR A 352 -2.96 -19.57 1.09
C TYR A 352 -4.21 -18.78 1.51
N GLY A 353 -5.25 -19.45 2.00
CA GLY A 353 -6.47 -18.85 2.51
C GLY A 353 -7.59 -18.64 1.49
N PRO A 354 -8.73 -18.10 1.93
CA PRO A 354 -9.89 -17.87 1.07
C PRO A 354 -9.57 -16.94 -0.09
N GLY A 355 -9.67 -17.42 -1.35
CA GLY A 355 -9.30 -16.68 -2.55
C GLY A 355 -7.79 -16.46 -2.72
N GLY A 356 -6.96 -17.28 -2.06
CA GLY A 356 -5.52 -17.31 -2.23
C GLY A 356 -5.11 -18.00 -3.53
N PHE A 357 -3.84 -17.87 -3.90
CA PHE A 357 -3.29 -18.47 -5.10
C PHE A 357 -3.46 -20.01 -5.07
N ASP A 358 -4.06 -20.56 -6.12
CA ASP A 358 -4.29 -21.99 -6.29
C ASP A 358 -3.88 -22.49 -7.70
N GLY A 359 -3.35 -21.61 -8.52
CA GLY A 359 -2.96 -21.91 -9.90
C GLY A 359 -4.09 -21.78 -10.92
N SER A 360 -5.35 -21.67 -10.48
CA SER A 360 -6.51 -21.69 -11.39
C SER A 360 -6.50 -20.58 -12.46
N ASN A 361 -5.90 -19.44 -12.20
CA ASN A 361 -5.73 -18.36 -13.17
C ASN A 361 -4.70 -18.72 -14.25
N TRP A 362 -3.68 -19.51 -13.90
CA TRP A 362 -2.70 -20.06 -14.83
C TRP A 362 -3.34 -21.15 -15.69
N ASP A 363 -3.97 -22.14 -15.05
CA ASP A 363 -4.62 -23.26 -15.73
C ASP A 363 -5.68 -22.76 -16.72
N LEU A 364 -6.54 -21.84 -16.29
CA LEU A 364 -7.56 -21.26 -17.17
C LEU A 364 -6.99 -20.60 -18.44
N PHE A 365 -5.84 -19.94 -18.33
CA PHE A 365 -5.17 -19.33 -19.48
C PHE A 365 -4.63 -20.40 -20.45
N TRP A 366 -3.95 -21.42 -19.92
CA TRP A 366 -3.36 -22.48 -20.74
C TRP A 366 -4.40 -23.46 -21.30
N ASP A 367 -5.45 -23.78 -20.55
CA ASP A 367 -6.61 -24.56 -21.03
C ASP A 367 -7.37 -23.82 -22.15
N SER A 368 -7.25 -22.51 -22.20
CA SER A 368 -7.75 -21.66 -23.29
C SER A 368 -6.76 -21.52 -24.46
N ASN A 369 -5.75 -22.39 -24.58
CA ASN A 369 -4.67 -22.32 -25.57
C ASN A 369 -3.90 -20.98 -25.55
N ALA A 370 -3.69 -20.40 -24.39
CA ALA A 370 -3.07 -19.09 -24.17
C ALA A 370 -3.79 -17.93 -24.90
N ASP A 371 -5.07 -18.12 -25.21
CA ASP A 371 -5.95 -17.08 -25.77
C ASP A 371 -6.60 -16.27 -24.64
N THR A 372 -6.16 -15.03 -24.46
CA THR A 372 -6.67 -14.10 -23.44
C THR A 372 -8.17 -13.84 -23.60
N VAL A 373 -8.72 -13.83 -24.84
CA VAL A 373 -10.15 -13.56 -25.08
C VAL A 373 -10.98 -14.75 -24.64
N ALA A 374 -10.56 -15.97 -25.00
CA ALA A 374 -11.22 -17.21 -24.59
C ALA A 374 -11.16 -17.39 -23.07
N ALA A 375 -9.97 -17.19 -22.47
CA ALA A 375 -9.78 -17.23 -21.02
C ALA A 375 -10.64 -16.18 -20.29
N ASN A 376 -10.78 -14.97 -20.84
CA ASN A 376 -11.65 -13.94 -20.28
C ASN A 376 -13.11 -14.35 -20.32
N ALA A 377 -13.60 -14.94 -21.43
CA ALA A 377 -14.97 -15.40 -21.54
C ALA A 377 -15.29 -16.52 -20.52
N ALA A 378 -14.37 -17.47 -20.36
CA ALA A 378 -14.49 -18.54 -19.38
C ALA A 378 -14.47 -18.00 -17.93
N ALA A 379 -13.56 -17.05 -17.63
CA ALA A 379 -13.49 -16.40 -16.32
C ALA A 379 -14.78 -15.63 -15.98
N VAL A 380 -15.32 -14.86 -16.91
CA VAL A 380 -16.57 -14.10 -16.70
C VAL A 380 -17.74 -15.03 -16.42
N LYS A 381 -17.83 -16.16 -17.15
CA LYS A 381 -18.84 -17.20 -16.88
C LYS A 381 -18.69 -17.74 -15.45
N GLY A 382 -17.50 -18.14 -15.05
CA GLY A 382 -17.21 -18.67 -13.71
C GLY A 382 -17.53 -17.65 -12.60
N ILE A 383 -17.17 -16.37 -12.81
CA ILE A 383 -17.53 -15.28 -11.87
C ILE A 383 -19.05 -15.19 -11.71
N GLY A 384 -19.81 -15.29 -12.81
CA GLY A 384 -21.27 -15.25 -12.77
C GLY A 384 -21.86 -16.42 -11.96
N GLU A 385 -21.31 -17.63 -12.12
CA GLU A 385 -21.73 -18.84 -11.40
C GLU A 385 -21.47 -18.71 -9.89
N TYR A 386 -20.26 -18.27 -9.48
CA TYR A 386 -19.92 -18.04 -8.06
C TYR A 386 -20.78 -16.92 -7.46
N TRP A 387 -20.95 -15.82 -8.19
CA TRP A 387 -21.75 -14.69 -7.70
C TRP A 387 -23.20 -15.09 -7.49
N ASN A 388 -23.77 -15.90 -8.38
CA ASN A 388 -25.10 -16.47 -8.21
C ASN A 388 -25.18 -17.37 -6.97
N THR A 389 -24.16 -18.18 -6.71
CA THR A 389 -24.05 -19.01 -5.49
C THR A 389 -24.04 -18.14 -4.24
N TYR A 390 -23.24 -17.06 -4.20
CA TYR A 390 -23.16 -16.17 -3.03
C TYR A 390 -24.47 -15.43 -2.78
N LEU A 391 -25.17 -14.99 -3.81
CA LEU A 391 -26.46 -14.30 -3.67
C LEU A 391 -27.55 -15.21 -3.09
N HIS A 392 -27.50 -16.52 -3.36
CA HIS A 392 -28.50 -17.48 -2.90
C HIS A 392 -28.09 -18.24 -1.62
N ASN A 393 -26.86 -18.12 -1.19
CA ASN A 393 -26.34 -18.77 0.02
C ASN A 393 -25.71 -17.76 0.99
N PRO A 394 -26.47 -17.19 1.93
CA PRO A 394 -25.94 -16.22 2.90
C PRO A 394 -24.77 -16.73 3.75
N LYS A 395 -24.61 -18.06 3.89
CA LYS A 395 -23.47 -18.65 4.62
C LYS A 395 -22.13 -18.38 3.93
N GLU A 396 -22.16 -18.14 2.61
CA GLU A 396 -20.96 -17.83 1.84
C GLU A 396 -20.43 -16.41 2.09
N VAL A 397 -21.23 -15.51 2.69
CA VAL A 397 -20.74 -14.20 3.18
C VAL A 397 -19.57 -14.38 4.14
N LYS A 398 -19.52 -15.50 4.88
CA LYS A 398 -18.40 -15.90 5.74
C LYS A 398 -17.07 -15.95 4.96
N PHE A 399 -17.09 -16.35 3.69
CA PHE A 399 -15.91 -16.36 2.84
C PHE A 399 -15.25 -14.97 2.77
N PHE A 400 -16.02 -13.91 2.46
CA PHE A 400 -15.50 -12.56 2.36
C PHE A 400 -15.02 -12.00 3.70
N LEU A 401 -15.66 -12.36 4.82
CA LEU A 401 -15.21 -11.99 6.15
C LEU A 401 -13.87 -12.67 6.49
N GLN A 402 -13.72 -13.96 6.20
CA GLN A 402 -12.48 -14.69 6.40
C GLN A 402 -11.36 -14.15 5.49
N LYS A 403 -11.67 -13.90 4.22
CA LYS A 403 -10.75 -13.27 3.26
C LYS A 403 -10.26 -11.91 3.75
N THR A 404 -11.17 -11.05 4.19
CA THR A 404 -10.84 -9.73 4.74
C THR A 404 -9.93 -9.87 5.97
N ALA A 405 -10.25 -10.79 6.88
CA ALA A 405 -9.40 -11.04 8.04
C ALA A 405 -8.00 -11.51 7.62
N TRP A 406 -7.92 -12.43 6.65
CA TRP A 406 -6.65 -12.97 6.16
C TRP A 406 -5.74 -11.89 5.59
N GLN A 407 -6.30 -10.93 4.87
CA GLN A 407 -5.58 -9.86 4.22
C GLN A 407 -5.22 -8.69 5.15
N TRP A 408 -6.14 -8.30 6.04
CA TRP A 408 -6.05 -7.06 6.79
C TRP A 408 -5.72 -7.23 8.28
N LEU A 409 -5.80 -8.45 8.84
CA LEU A 409 -5.47 -8.72 10.23
C LEU A 409 -4.12 -9.41 10.44
N ASP A 410 -3.35 -9.63 9.36
CA ASP A 410 -1.96 -10.06 9.45
C ASP A 410 -1.08 -8.87 9.85
N PRO A 411 -0.52 -8.85 11.07
CA PRO A 411 0.24 -7.70 11.56
C PRO A 411 1.60 -7.53 10.87
N TRP A 412 2.10 -8.59 10.23
CA TRP A 412 3.36 -8.57 9.48
C TRP A 412 3.17 -8.18 8.01
N PHE A 413 1.94 -8.24 7.50
CA PHE A 413 1.66 -8.06 6.08
C PHE A 413 2.58 -8.90 5.18
N GLU A 414 2.92 -10.12 5.61
CA GLU A 414 3.85 -11.04 4.94
C GLU A 414 5.31 -10.55 4.84
N ALA A 415 5.69 -9.41 5.45
CA ALA A 415 7.07 -8.92 5.38
C ALA A 415 8.10 -9.93 5.93
N LEU A 416 7.71 -10.73 6.92
CA LEU A 416 8.55 -11.76 7.50
C LEU A 416 8.58 -13.02 6.61
N THR A 417 7.42 -13.52 6.19
CA THR A 417 7.30 -14.77 5.42
C THR A 417 7.82 -14.64 4.00
N MET A 418 7.67 -13.48 3.36
CA MET A 418 8.18 -13.25 2.01
C MET A 418 9.71 -13.21 1.94
N ASN A 419 10.38 -12.84 3.02
CA ASN A 419 11.84 -12.88 3.11
C ASN A 419 12.33 -14.21 3.75
N GLY A 420 11.45 -14.95 4.42
CA GLY A 420 11.78 -16.17 5.14
C GLY A 420 12.43 -17.26 4.28
N PRO A 421 11.84 -17.67 3.15
CA PRO A 421 12.44 -18.67 2.26
C PRO A 421 13.83 -18.25 1.75
N SER A 422 14.02 -16.97 1.44
CA SER A 422 15.29 -16.42 1.01
C SER A 422 16.35 -16.48 2.11
N ILE A 423 15.96 -16.27 3.37
CA ILE A 423 16.81 -16.34 4.55
C ILE A 423 17.24 -17.80 4.83
N THR A 424 16.30 -18.75 4.75
CA THR A 424 16.54 -20.16 5.05
C THR A 424 17.39 -20.86 3.98
N VAL A 425 17.21 -20.53 2.72
CA VAL A 425 18.00 -21.12 1.62
C VAL A 425 19.46 -20.72 1.69
N ALA A 426 19.79 -19.56 2.23
CA ALA A 426 21.17 -19.10 2.37
C ALA A 426 21.97 -19.75 3.50
N GLY A 427 21.30 -20.46 4.43
CA GLY A 427 21.97 -21.12 5.57
C GLY A 427 22.57 -20.19 6.63
N ASP A 428 22.60 -18.89 6.37
CA ASP A 428 23.16 -17.83 7.23
C ASP A 428 22.08 -16.83 7.64
N ALA A 429 21.01 -17.34 8.30
CA ALA A 429 20.07 -16.45 8.95
C ALA A 429 20.77 -15.71 10.10
N GLY A 430 20.98 -14.40 9.94
CA GLY A 430 21.52 -13.56 11.00
C GLY A 430 20.67 -13.67 12.28
N TRP A 431 21.26 -13.36 13.42
CA TRP A 431 20.61 -13.49 14.74
C TRP A 431 19.23 -12.80 14.79
N LEU A 432 19.06 -11.66 14.12
CA LEU A 432 17.81 -10.91 14.12
C LEU A 432 16.70 -11.66 13.36
N ALA A 433 17.02 -12.23 12.19
CA ALA A 433 16.08 -13.06 11.43
C ALA A 433 15.70 -14.32 12.22
N THR A 434 16.65 -14.96 12.88
CA THR A 434 16.41 -16.10 13.77
C THR A 434 15.54 -15.71 14.97
N ALA A 435 15.83 -14.55 15.60
CA ALA A 435 15.06 -14.08 16.75
C ALA A 435 13.60 -13.72 16.39
N LEU A 436 13.36 -13.20 15.19
CA LEU A 436 12.03 -12.87 14.68
C LEU A 436 11.34 -14.08 14.03
N GLY A 437 12.08 -14.98 13.38
CA GLY A 437 11.58 -16.16 12.71
C GLY A 437 11.31 -17.34 13.65
N GLY A 438 10.45 -17.16 14.66
CA GLY A 438 10.12 -18.17 15.66
C GLY A 438 10.95 -18.12 16.92
N GLY A 439 11.94 -17.20 17.00
CA GLY A 439 12.74 -16.98 18.18
C GLY A 439 12.09 -16.04 19.21
N VAL A 440 12.88 -15.61 20.17
CA VAL A 440 12.44 -14.87 21.39
C VAL A 440 11.73 -13.54 21.10
N LEU A 441 11.97 -12.91 19.95
CA LEU A 441 11.37 -11.63 19.58
C LEU A 441 10.06 -11.78 18.81
N PHE A 442 9.75 -12.96 18.25
CA PHE A 442 8.56 -13.14 17.41
C PHE A 442 7.27 -12.77 18.14
N ALA A 443 6.98 -13.44 19.25
CA ALA A 443 5.73 -13.25 19.98
C ALA A 443 5.55 -11.82 20.53
N PRO A 444 6.54 -11.19 21.20
CA PRO A 444 6.39 -9.83 21.69
C PRO A 444 6.24 -8.80 20.56
N VAL A 445 7.00 -8.91 19.47
CA VAL A 445 6.87 -7.99 18.33
C VAL A 445 5.51 -8.16 17.64
N GLN A 446 5.07 -9.39 17.42
CA GLN A 446 3.75 -9.66 16.84
C GLN A 446 2.62 -9.07 17.69
N ALA A 447 2.70 -9.20 19.02
CA ALA A 447 1.68 -8.63 19.91
C ALA A 447 1.64 -7.09 19.86
N VAL A 448 2.81 -6.43 19.79
CA VAL A 448 2.92 -4.98 19.60
C VAL A 448 2.35 -4.56 18.23
N LEU A 449 2.67 -5.30 17.17
CA LEU A 449 2.15 -5.01 15.83
C LEU A 449 0.63 -5.17 15.75
N ARG A 450 0.03 -6.15 16.45
CA ARG A 450 -1.44 -6.30 16.55
C ARG A 450 -2.07 -5.12 17.28
N ALA A 451 -1.49 -4.71 18.39
CA ALA A 451 -1.95 -3.52 19.11
C ALA A 451 -1.86 -2.26 18.23
N LEU A 452 -0.77 -2.12 17.47
CA LEU A 452 -0.57 -1.01 16.53
C LEU A 452 -1.58 -1.07 15.37
N LEU A 453 -1.88 -2.25 14.84
CA LEU A 453 -2.86 -2.47 13.77
C LEU A 453 -4.26 -1.99 14.22
N THR A 454 -4.70 -2.43 15.40
CA THR A 454 -5.95 -1.96 16.01
C THR A 454 -5.96 -0.44 16.22
N PHE A 455 -4.86 0.11 16.74
CA PHE A 455 -4.68 1.55 16.94
C PHE A 455 -4.81 2.32 15.61
N VAL A 456 -4.12 1.87 14.58
CA VAL A 456 -4.12 2.54 13.27
C VAL A 456 -5.51 2.51 12.66
N TYR A 457 -6.21 1.37 12.64
CA TYR A 457 -7.56 1.30 12.07
C TYR A 457 -8.54 2.20 12.82
N LEU A 458 -8.57 2.11 14.15
CA LEU A 458 -9.48 2.92 14.97
C LEU A 458 -9.25 4.42 14.74
N PHE A 459 -8.01 4.86 14.89
CA PHE A 459 -7.72 6.28 14.83
C PHE A 459 -7.63 6.82 13.40
N ALA A 460 -7.34 6.00 12.38
CA ALA A 460 -7.47 6.44 10.99
C ALA A 460 -8.95 6.70 10.61
N GLY A 461 -9.88 5.89 11.10
CA GLY A 461 -11.31 6.16 10.96
C GLY A 461 -11.71 7.51 11.59
N CYS A 462 -11.27 7.78 12.81
CA CYS A 462 -11.45 9.09 13.44
C CYS A 462 -10.79 10.23 12.65
N GLY A 463 -9.61 9.97 12.05
CA GLY A 463 -8.83 10.95 11.30
C GLY A 463 -9.50 11.38 9.98
N THR A 464 -10.05 10.44 9.23
CA THR A 464 -10.81 10.75 8.01
C THR A 464 -12.00 11.65 8.30
N LEU A 465 -12.76 11.35 9.37
CA LEU A 465 -13.90 12.16 9.81
C LEU A 465 -13.47 13.53 10.35
N ALA A 466 -12.34 13.61 11.06
CA ALA A 466 -11.78 14.87 11.54
C ALA A 466 -11.33 15.77 10.38
N LEU A 467 -10.65 15.21 9.38
CA LEU A 467 -10.26 15.95 8.16
C LEU A 467 -11.50 16.41 7.36
N ARG A 468 -12.50 15.55 7.23
CA ARG A 468 -13.78 15.92 6.60
C ARG A 468 -14.38 17.18 7.26
N ARG A 469 -14.48 17.18 8.59
CA ARG A 469 -15.01 18.34 9.34
C ARG A 469 -14.16 19.58 9.14
N LYS A 470 -12.83 19.44 9.25
CA LYS A 470 -11.88 20.55 9.13
C LYS A 470 -11.89 21.20 7.74
N THR A 471 -12.05 20.41 6.69
CA THR A 471 -11.95 20.87 5.30
C THR A 471 -13.29 21.08 4.61
N GLY A 472 -14.39 20.87 5.33
CA GLY A 472 -15.74 20.96 4.77
C GLY A 472 -16.03 19.92 3.69
N GLY A 473 -15.42 18.73 3.78
CA GLY A 473 -15.58 17.64 2.83
C GLY A 473 -14.76 17.80 1.55
N ALA A 474 -13.66 18.54 1.56
CA ALA A 474 -12.79 18.66 0.39
C ALA A 474 -12.19 17.30 0.00
N VAL A 475 -12.39 16.89 -1.26
CA VAL A 475 -11.97 15.56 -1.78
C VAL A 475 -10.45 15.37 -1.70
N TRP A 476 -9.65 16.40 -2.01
CA TRP A 476 -8.19 16.33 -1.93
C TRP A 476 -7.67 16.00 -0.52
N ALA A 477 -8.41 16.39 0.53
CA ALA A 477 -8.05 16.07 1.90
C ALA A 477 -8.31 14.61 2.26
N GLN A 478 -9.09 13.90 1.44
CA GLN A 478 -9.41 12.48 1.59
C GLN A 478 -8.53 11.58 0.68
N LEU A 479 -7.50 12.11 0.01
CA LEU A 479 -6.65 11.36 -0.93
C LEU A 479 -6.21 9.99 -0.36
N LEU A 480 -5.66 9.96 0.85
CA LEU A 480 -5.20 8.72 1.48
C LEU A 480 -6.37 7.79 1.83
N GLY A 481 -7.50 8.34 2.30
CA GLY A 481 -8.71 7.57 2.59
C GLY A 481 -9.35 6.99 1.34
N ILE A 482 -9.34 7.73 0.22
CA ILE A 482 -9.83 7.25 -1.08
C ILE A 482 -8.92 6.14 -1.61
N ALA A 483 -7.59 6.31 -1.53
CA ALA A 483 -6.63 5.29 -1.94
C ALA A 483 -6.77 4.01 -1.10
N PHE A 484 -6.92 4.13 0.22
CA PHE A 484 -7.20 2.99 1.10
C PHE A 484 -8.52 2.29 0.73
N PHE A 485 -9.60 3.05 0.58
CA PHE A 485 -10.92 2.47 0.26
C PHE A 485 -10.93 1.80 -1.10
N GLY A 486 -10.29 2.39 -2.12
CA GLY A 486 -10.09 1.78 -3.43
C GLY A 486 -9.29 0.48 -3.34
N GLY A 487 -8.20 0.47 -2.56
CA GLY A 487 -7.42 -0.73 -2.28
C GLY A 487 -8.22 -1.80 -1.57
N PHE A 488 -9.02 -1.42 -0.57
CA PHE A 488 -9.90 -2.36 0.14
C PHE A 488 -10.92 -3.02 -0.80
N LEU A 489 -11.60 -2.25 -1.64
CA LEU A 489 -12.56 -2.79 -2.62
C LEU A 489 -11.88 -3.71 -3.64
N PHE A 490 -10.70 -3.32 -4.14
CA PHE A 490 -9.93 -4.13 -5.06
C PHE A 490 -9.56 -5.48 -4.44
N GLN A 491 -9.09 -5.47 -3.19
CA GLN A 491 -8.66 -6.68 -2.49
C GLN A 491 -9.82 -7.61 -2.10
N LEU A 492 -11.06 -7.13 -2.03
CA LEU A 492 -12.22 -8.00 -1.81
C LEU A 492 -12.39 -9.03 -2.92
N VAL A 493 -12.03 -8.70 -4.16
CA VAL A 493 -12.23 -9.57 -5.33
C VAL A 493 -10.94 -10.10 -5.93
N TRP A 494 -9.77 -9.54 -5.57
CA TRP A 494 -8.47 -9.95 -6.08
C TRP A 494 -7.88 -11.12 -5.27
N GLU A 495 -6.81 -11.73 -5.75
CA GLU A 495 -6.03 -12.76 -5.03
C GLU A 495 -5.74 -12.34 -3.58
N THR A 496 -5.89 -13.29 -2.65
CA THR A 496 -5.66 -13.05 -1.23
C THR A 496 -4.17 -13.12 -0.89
N LYS A 497 -3.58 -11.97 -0.61
CA LYS A 497 -2.23 -11.82 -0.03
C LYS A 497 -2.23 -10.58 0.87
N SER A 498 -1.76 -10.69 2.11
CA SER A 498 -1.70 -9.52 2.99
C SER A 498 -0.64 -8.51 2.56
N ARG A 499 0.42 -8.92 1.85
CA ARG A 499 1.40 -8.01 1.24
C ARG A 499 0.79 -7.01 0.26
N TYR A 500 -0.32 -7.36 -0.37
CA TYR A 500 -1.03 -6.43 -1.27
C TYR A 500 -1.77 -5.34 -0.51
N CYS A 501 -2.08 -5.56 0.77
CA CYS A 501 -2.70 -4.58 1.66
C CYS A 501 -1.69 -3.65 2.34
N PHE A 502 -0.41 -4.04 2.41
CA PHE A 502 0.67 -3.28 3.05
C PHE A 502 0.74 -1.82 2.60
N PRO A 503 0.76 -1.47 1.28
CA PRO A 503 0.81 -0.07 0.87
C PRO A 503 -0.37 0.75 1.38
N PHE A 504 -1.55 0.17 1.35
CA PHE A 504 -2.78 0.84 1.78
C PHE A 504 -2.83 1.04 3.30
N PHE A 505 -2.27 0.12 4.09
CA PHE A 505 -2.10 0.30 5.52
C PHE A 505 -1.13 1.44 5.84
N VAL A 506 -0.01 1.51 5.14
CA VAL A 506 0.98 2.60 5.29
C VAL A 506 0.33 3.98 5.05
N PHE A 507 -0.60 4.09 4.10
CA PHE A 507 -1.35 5.33 3.84
C PHE A 507 -2.24 5.77 5.01
N LEU A 508 -2.57 4.88 5.95
CA LEU A 508 -3.39 5.19 7.11
C LEU A 508 -2.63 5.89 8.24
N LEU A 509 -1.29 5.79 8.30
CA LEU A 509 -0.49 6.30 9.41
C LEU A 509 -0.68 7.80 9.68
N PRO A 510 -0.71 8.70 8.67
CA PRO A 510 -1.04 10.10 8.88
C PRO A 510 -2.47 10.32 9.37
N LEU A 511 -3.43 9.53 8.88
CA LEU A 511 -4.83 9.61 9.27
C LEU A 511 -4.99 9.18 10.74
N ALA A 512 -4.31 8.10 11.15
CA ALA A 512 -4.28 7.64 12.54
C ALA A 512 -3.72 8.70 13.48
N ALA A 513 -2.62 9.36 13.10
CA ALA A 513 -2.05 10.45 13.87
C ALA A 513 -3.04 11.64 14.04
N VAL A 514 -3.76 12.00 12.97
CA VAL A 514 -4.80 13.06 13.01
C VAL A 514 -5.93 12.66 13.93
N GLY A 515 -6.44 11.45 13.79
CA GLY A 515 -7.57 10.95 14.58
C GLY A 515 -7.24 10.85 16.06
N PHE A 516 -6.07 10.34 16.39
CA PHE A 516 -5.63 10.22 17.78
C PHE A 516 -5.51 11.58 18.47
N ILE A 517 -4.84 12.56 17.85
CA ILE A 517 -4.75 13.92 18.39
C ILE A 517 -6.13 14.55 18.53
N THR A 518 -7.06 14.28 17.63
CA THR A 518 -8.44 14.79 17.71
C THR A 518 -9.19 14.15 18.88
N ALA A 519 -9.06 12.85 19.08
CA ALA A 519 -9.67 12.14 20.21
C ALA A 519 -9.13 12.64 21.56
N LEU A 520 -7.81 12.86 21.68
CA LEU A 520 -7.20 13.42 22.89
C LEU A 520 -7.72 14.83 23.23
N ARG A 521 -8.01 15.67 22.24
CA ARG A 521 -8.61 16.98 22.48
C ARG A 521 -10.03 16.87 23.04
N TRP A 522 -10.85 16.00 22.45
CA TRP A 522 -12.22 15.79 22.92
C TRP A 522 -12.27 15.24 24.35
N ALA A 523 -11.34 14.35 24.71
CA ALA A 523 -11.24 13.85 26.06
C ALA A 523 -10.79 14.95 27.04
N GLY A 524 -9.86 15.82 26.64
CA GLY A 524 -9.38 16.93 27.46
C GLY A 524 -10.43 18.02 27.68
N ASP A 525 -11.22 18.38 26.66
CA ASP A 525 -12.28 19.36 26.74
C ASP A 525 -13.46 18.89 27.65
N LYS A 526 -13.67 17.57 27.74
CA LYS A 526 -14.69 17.00 28.66
C LYS A 526 -14.22 16.94 30.10
N SER A 527 -12.91 16.84 30.35
CA SER A 527 -12.39 16.83 31.74
C SER A 527 -12.25 18.23 32.35
N ALA A 528 -12.44 19.28 31.53
CA ALA A 528 -12.40 20.67 31.96
C ALA A 528 -13.80 21.28 32.20
N LYS A 529 -14.87 20.53 31.97
CA LYS A 529 -16.27 20.83 32.31
C LYS A 529 -16.71 19.98 33.50
#